data_d9202f35a0e03637cbdad97e89889f7b
#
_entry.id   d9202f35a0e03637cbdad97e89889f7b
#
_cell.length_a   1.000
_cell.length_b   1.000
_cell.length_c   1.000
_cell.angle_alpha   90.00
_cell.angle_beta   90.00
_cell.angle_gamma   90.00
#
_symmetry.space_group_name_H-M   'P 1'
#
loop_
_entity.id
_entity.type
_entity.pdbx_description
1 polymer ?
#
loop_
_entity_poly.entity_id
_entity_poly.type
_entity_poly.pdbx_seq_one_letter_code
_entity_poly.pdbx_strand_id
1 'polypeptide(L)'
;MIKPFAERGHEKMKEVLMNPEASGPAIHYYMIRGGSDKRNITVWEPGTIGGEYIKAYGHYHVGDLEEDYTILEGEGMILQQSPIVDGSVSSFKAIRVKAGDTIHIPKNTGHLALNTGKTWIVTSDNSPVNFEEKDAVSLPGHADYEVVKNMNGFAYYVIEQDGKPVFVKNPKYNNIPPVELI
;
A
#
# COMPACT_ATOMS: atom_id res chain seq x y z
N MET A 1 -11.98 -2.44 -24.59
CA MET A 1 -11.41 -1.70 -23.44
C MET A 1 -11.27 -2.71 -22.32
N ILE A 2 -10.06 -2.94 -21.84
CA ILE A 2 -9.82 -3.83 -20.70
C ILE A 2 -10.30 -3.06 -19.46
N LYS A 3 -11.22 -3.63 -18.70
CA LYS A 3 -11.65 -3.08 -17.42
C LYS A 3 -10.73 -3.61 -16.32
N PRO A 4 -10.32 -2.80 -15.34
CA PRO A 4 -9.62 -3.31 -14.17
C PRO A 4 -10.54 -4.26 -13.40
N PHE A 5 -9.95 -5.21 -12.68
CA PHE A 5 -10.69 -6.10 -11.78
C PHE A 5 -11.35 -5.32 -10.64
N ALA A 6 -10.60 -4.38 -10.06
CA ALA A 6 -11.09 -3.47 -9.04
C ALA A 6 -10.36 -2.11 -9.12
N GLU A 7 -10.99 -1.12 -8.52
CA GLU A 7 -10.48 0.25 -8.41
C GLU A 7 -10.50 0.66 -6.95
N ARG A 8 -9.51 1.42 -6.52
CA ARG A 8 -9.53 2.03 -5.19
C ARG A 8 -9.86 3.50 -5.30
N GLY A 9 -11.11 3.83 -5.04
CA GLY A 9 -11.62 5.19 -5.09
C GLY A 9 -11.18 6.06 -3.93
N HIS A 10 -11.21 7.39 -4.14
CA HIS A 10 -10.82 8.40 -3.15
C HIS A 10 -11.60 8.27 -1.84
N GLU A 11 -12.92 8.11 -1.90
CA GLU A 11 -13.77 7.97 -0.70
C GLU A 11 -13.31 6.82 0.20
N LYS A 12 -12.92 5.69 -0.38
CA LYS A 12 -12.38 4.56 0.39
C LYS A 12 -11.00 4.86 0.98
N MET A 13 -10.17 5.63 0.27
CA MET A 13 -8.85 6.00 0.74
C MET A 13 -8.86 7.00 1.89
N LYS A 14 -9.92 7.81 2.06
CA LYS A 14 -10.08 8.74 3.20
C LYS A 14 -9.89 8.06 4.56
N GLU A 15 -10.23 6.78 4.66
CA GLU A 15 -10.07 6.00 5.89
C GLU A 15 -8.61 5.87 6.36
N VAL A 16 -7.64 6.07 5.46
CA VAL A 16 -6.20 5.85 5.71
C VAL A 16 -5.32 7.02 5.28
N LEU A 17 -5.89 8.14 4.85
CA LEU A 17 -5.16 9.34 4.51
C LEU A 17 -4.81 10.16 5.74
N MET A 18 -3.65 10.83 5.71
CA MET A 18 -3.25 11.81 6.72
C MET A 18 -4.27 12.95 6.83
N ASN A 19 -4.75 13.44 5.69
CA ASN A 19 -5.80 14.45 5.62
C ASN A 19 -6.98 13.90 4.78
N PRO A 20 -8.02 13.32 5.42
CA PRO A 20 -9.17 12.75 4.73
C PRO A 20 -10.04 13.78 3.99
N GLU A 21 -9.90 15.07 4.32
CA GLU A 21 -10.64 16.17 3.66
C GLU A 21 -9.90 16.73 2.44
N ALA A 22 -8.66 16.32 2.20
CA ALA A 22 -7.91 16.75 1.03
C ALA A 22 -8.56 16.20 -0.25
N SER A 23 -8.68 17.04 -1.27
CA SER A 23 -9.12 16.61 -2.59
C SER A 23 -8.03 15.78 -3.28
N GLY A 24 -8.46 14.83 -4.10
CA GLY A 24 -7.56 13.95 -4.84
C GLY A 24 -8.21 13.40 -6.11
N PRO A 25 -7.53 12.53 -6.85
CA PRO A 25 -8.10 11.88 -8.02
C PRO A 25 -9.28 10.98 -7.60
N ALA A 26 -10.26 10.80 -8.49
CA ALA A 26 -11.39 9.91 -8.21
C ALA A 26 -10.94 8.48 -7.89
N ILE A 27 -9.91 8.00 -8.55
CA ILE A 27 -9.31 6.67 -8.36
C ILE A 27 -7.83 6.85 -8.04
N HIS A 28 -7.36 6.22 -6.95
CA HIS A 28 -5.96 6.26 -6.52
C HIS A 28 -5.12 5.17 -7.20
N TYR A 29 -5.71 3.99 -7.39
CA TYR A 29 -5.03 2.89 -8.06
C TYR A 29 -6.01 1.87 -8.64
N TYR A 30 -5.50 1.14 -9.62
CA TYR A 30 -6.22 0.11 -10.35
C TYR A 30 -5.61 -1.24 -10.07
N MET A 31 -6.45 -2.25 -9.88
CA MET A 31 -6.06 -3.63 -9.66
C MET A 31 -6.48 -4.49 -10.84
N ILE A 32 -5.54 -5.23 -11.40
CA ILE A 32 -5.76 -6.21 -12.46
C ILE A 32 -5.42 -7.57 -11.87
N ARG A 33 -6.30 -8.53 -12.03
CA ARG A 33 -6.14 -9.85 -11.43
C ARG A 33 -6.19 -10.92 -12.51
N GLY A 34 -5.42 -12.00 -12.31
CA GLY A 34 -5.50 -13.17 -13.15
C GLY A 34 -4.96 -13.00 -14.55
N GLY A 35 -3.86 -12.35 -14.71
CA GLY A 35 -3.10 -12.39 -15.95
C GLY A 35 -2.75 -13.82 -16.36
N SER A 36 -2.16 -14.01 -17.53
CA SER A 36 -1.81 -15.34 -18.08
C SER A 36 -0.92 -16.16 -17.15
N ASP A 37 -0.12 -15.51 -16.32
CA ASP A 37 0.75 -16.08 -15.30
C ASP A 37 0.09 -16.14 -13.90
N LYS A 38 -1.20 -15.80 -13.80
CA LYS A 38 -1.97 -15.69 -12.56
C LYS A 38 -1.41 -14.70 -11.54
N ARG A 39 -0.60 -13.75 -11.98
CA ARG A 39 -0.10 -12.68 -11.13
C ARG A 39 -1.09 -11.54 -11.03
N ASN A 40 -1.07 -10.89 -9.89
CA ASN A 40 -1.78 -9.65 -9.67
C ASN A 40 -0.94 -8.48 -10.19
N ILE A 41 -1.61 -7.48 -10.74
CA ILE A 41 -0.95 -6.23 -11.14
C ILE A 41 -1.71 -5.10 -10.48
N THR A 42 -0.97 -4.16 -9.89
CA THR A 42 -1.54 -2.93 -9.36
C THR A 42 -0.80 -1.73 -9.94
N VAL A 43 -1.55 -0.68 -10.26
CA VAL A 43 -1.05 0.50 -10.97
C VAL A 43 -1.46 1.75 -10.23
N TRP A 44 -0.48 2.58 -9.82
CA TRP A 44 -0.70 3.85 -9.11
C TRP A 44 -0.25 5.05 -9.94
N GLU A 45 -1.04 6.13 -9.88
CA GLU A 45 -0.65 7.42 -10.43
C GLU A 45 0.53 8.03 -9.65
N PRO A 46 1.34 8.91 -10.29
CA PRO A 46 2.21 9.82 -9.56
C PRO A 46 1.41 10.96 -8.93
N GLY A 47 1.95 11.55 -7.87
CA GLY A 47 1.38 12.73 -7.26
C GLY A 47 1.08 12.60 -5.78
N THR A 48 0.38 13.59 -5.24
CA THR A 48 0.08 13.69 -3.81
C THR A 48 -1.37 14.09 -3.55
N ILE A 49 -1.84 13.79 -2.35
CA ILE A 49 -3.16 14.18 -1.84
C ILE A 49 -2.92 14.91 -0.52
N GLY A 50 -3.16 16.23 -0.51
CA GLY A 50 -2.82 17.04 0.66
C GLY A 50 -1.34 16.99 1.05
N GLY A 51 -0.45 16.72 0.09
CA GLY A 51 0.97 16.53 0.31
C GLY A 51 1.40 15.08 0.58
N GLU A 52 0.50 14.17 0.92
CA GLU A 52 0.80 12.75 1.09
C GLU A 52 0.90 12.05 -0.27
N TYR A 53 1.95 11.28 -0.51
CA TYR A 53 2.11 10.53 -1.76
C TYR A 53 0.95 9.54 -1.99
N ILE A 54 0.55 9.38 -3.24
CA ILE A 54 -0.43 8.36 -3.64
C ILE A 54 0.11 6.98 -3.27
N LYS A 55 -0.71 6.21 -2.55
CA LYS A 55 -0.34 4.93 -1.93
C LYS A 55 -1.44 3.89 -2.04
N ALA A 56 -1.09 2.63 -1.81
CA ALA A 56 -2.06 1.59 -1.50
C ALA A 56 -2.75 1.85 -0.15
N TYR A 57 -3.92 1.22 0.05
CA TYR A 57 -4.62 1.27 1.32
C TYR A 57 -3.77 0.69 2.46
N GLY A 58 -3.01 -0.36 2.15
CA GLY A 58 -2.23 -1.14 3.11
C GLY A 58 -3.07 -2.19 3.81
N HIS A 59 -2.44 -3.31 4.16
CA HIS A 59 -3.10 -4.40 4.88
C HIS A 59 -2.06 -5.31 5.55
N TYR A 60 -2.57 -6.23 6.35
CA TYR A 60 -1.85 -7.41 6.83
C TYR A 60 -2.41 -8.63 6.13
N HIS A 61 -1.60 -9.67 5.97
CA HIS A 61 -2.13 -10.94 5.50
C HIS A 61 -2.80 -11.71 6.66
N VAL A 62 -3.86 -12.44 6.33
CA VAL A 62 -4.49 -13.38 7.25
C VAL A 62 -3.70 -14.68 7.23
N GLY A 63 -3.37 -15.19 8.42
CA GLY A 63 -2.58 -16.42 8.55
C GLY A 63 -1.10 -16.22 8.21
N ASP A 64 -0.46 -17.29 7.77
CA ASP A 64 0.98 -17.33 7.50
C ASP A 64 1.36 -17.03 6.04
N LEU A 65 0.55 -16.22 5.36
CA LEU A 65 0.79 -15.85 3.97
C LEU A 65 1.97 -14.89 3.84
N GLU A 66 2.86 -15.21 2.91
CA GLU A 66 3.96 -14.36 2.43
C GLU A 66 3.72 -14.03 0.96
N GLU A 67 4.26 -12.91 0.51
CA GLU A 67 4.20 -12.55 -0.90
C GLU A 67 5.45 -11.85 -1.39
N ASP A 68 5.65 -11.85 -2.70
CA ASP A 68 6.71 -11.12 -3.38
C ASP A 68 6.11 -10.02 -4.26
N TYR A 69 6.55 -8.80 -4.02
CA TYR A 69 6.26 -7.64 -4.85
C TYR A 69 7.38 -7.42 -5.87
N THR A 70 7.07 -7.52 -7.14
CA THR A 70 7.99 -7.16 -8.23
C THR A 70 7.56 -5.83 -8.83
N ILE A 71 8.48 -4.88 -8.94
CA ILE A 71 8.25 -3.60 -9.60
C ILE A 71 8.46 -3.78 -11.10
N LEU A 72 7.40 -3.65 -11.87
CA LEU A 72 7.43 -3.82 -13.32
C LEU A 72 7.81 -2.52 -14.03
N GLU A 73 7.38 -1.36 -13.50
CA GLU A 73 7.62 -0.04 -14.07
C GLU A 73 7.62 1.03 -12.97
N GLY A 74 8.36 2.12 -13.18
CA GLY A 74 8.39 3.27 -12.29
C GLY A 74 9.32 3.11 -11.08
N GLU A 75 9.13 3.98 -10.10
CA GLU A 75 9.86 4.00 -8.84
C GLU A 75 8.96 4.43 -7.69
N GLY A 76 9.29 4.01 -6.48
CA GLY A 76 8.48 4.33 -5.30
C GLY A 76 9.08 3.79 -4.02
N MET A 77 8.22 3.47 -3.07
CA MET A 77 8.61 2.81 -1.82
C MET A 77 7.64 1.68 -1.48
N ILE A 78 8.16 0.65 -0.85
CA ILE A 78 7.37 -0.35 -0.12
C ILE A 78 7.57 -0.09 1.37
N LEU A 79 6.48 0.17 2.08
CA LEU A 79 6.49 0.27 3.54
C LEU A 79 6.13 -1.07 4.14
N GLN A 80 6.87 -1.45 5.18
CA GLN A 80 6.61 -2.64 5.98
C GLN A 80 6.61 -2.27 7.47
N GLN A 81 5.66 -2.80 8.22
CA GLN A 81 5.62 -2.64 9.67
C GLN A 81 5.27 -3.95 10.39
N SER A 82 5.76 -4.11 11.61
CA SER A 82 5.39 -5.24 12.46
C SER A 82 3.89 -5.24 12.79
N PRO A 83 3.33 -6.33 13.34
CA PRO A 83 1.98 -6.34 13.87
C PRO A 83 1.76 -5.21 14.87
N ILE A 84 0.54 -4.71 14.91
CA ILE A 84 0.13 -3.67 15.88
C ILE A 84 -0.28 -4.36 17.17
N VAL A 85 0.43 -4.03 18.25
CA VAL A 85 0.13 -4.52 19.61
C VAL A 85 -0.06 -3.31 20.51
N ASP A 86 -1.22 -3.22 21.15
CA ASP A 86 -1.60 -2.10 22.04
C ASP A 86 -1.35 -0.72 21.38
N GLY A 87 -1.73 -0.60 20.11
CA GLY A 87 -1.55 0.64 19.34
C GLY A 87 -0.09 0.98 19.00
N SER A 88 0.83 0.03 19.08
CA SER A 88 2.26 0.23 18.85
C SER A 88 2.80 -0.74 17.82
N VAL A 89 3.86 -0.34 17.13
CA VAL A 89 4.65 -1.22 16.25
C VAL A 89 6.08 -1.27 16.74
N SER A 90 6.73 -2.43 16.60
CA SER A 90 8.11 -2.66 17.04
C SER A 90 9.14 -2.44 15.95
N SER A 91 8.72 -2.45 14.68
CA SER A 91 9.58 -2.16 13.53
C SER A 91 8.82 -1.43 12.44
N PHE A 92 9.53 -0.58 11.70
CA PHE A 92 9.01 0.10 10.51
C PHE A 92 10.12 0.26 9.49
N LYS A 93 9.92 -0.28 8.28
CA LYS A 93 10.85 -0.21 7.16
C LYS A 93 10.25 0.57 6.01
N ALA A 94 11.07 1.37 5.36
CA ALA A 94 10.77 2.04 4.11
C ALA A 94 11.83 1.66 3.08
N ILE A 95 11.45 0.87 2.10
CA ILE A 95 12.34 0.29 1.09
C ILE A 95 12.14 1.06 -0.20
N ARG A 96 13.20 1.72 -0.70
CA ARG A 96 13.16 2.35 -2.02
C ARG A 96 13.18 1.29 -3.09
N VAL A 97 12.32 1.46 -4.10
CA VAL A 97 12.17 0.48 -5.17
C VAL A 97 12.09 1.15 -6.53
N LYS A 98 12.53 0.43 -7.55
CA LYS A 98 12.45 0.82 -8.95
C LYS A 98 12.17 -0.40 -9.83
N ALA A 99 11.86 -0.18 -11.09
CA ALA A 99 11.64 -1.25 -12.06
C ALA A 99 12.77 -2.29 -12.04
N GLY A 100 12.39 -3.56 -11.93
CA GLY A 100 13.27 -4.72 -11.83
C GLY A 100 13.49 -5.22 -10.38
N ASP A 101 13.18 -4.42 -9.37
CA ASP A 101 13.33 -4.86 -7.97
C ASP A 101 12.20 -5.83 -7.58
N THR A 102 12.54 -6.78 -6.69
CA THR A 102 11.57 -7.67 -6.04
C THR A 102 11.75 -7.59 -4.54
N ILE A 103 10.67 -7.34 -3.82
CA ILE A 103 10.64 -7.18 -2.37
C ILE A 103 9.78 -8.28 -1.77
N HIS A 104 10.38 -9.03 -0.85
CA HIS A 104 9.67 -10.03 -0.06
C HIS A 104 8.90 -9.38 1.09
N ILE A 105 7.63 -9.76 1.23
CA ILE A 105 6.76 -9.40 2.35
C ILE A 105 6.61 -10.62 3.25
N PRO A 106 7.27 -10.65 4.40
CA PRO A 106 7.17 -11.76 5.33
C PRO A 106 5.75 -11.88 5.92
N LYS A 107 5.42 -13.06 6.40
CA LYS A 107 4.20 -13.27 7.18
C LYS A 107 4.12 -12.30 8.37
N ASN A 108 2.90 -12.00 8.79
CA ASN A 108 2.63 -11.08 9.90
C ASN A 108 3.20 -9.67 9.70
N THR A 109 3.39 -9.24 8.45
CA THR A 109 3.92 -7.93 8.11
C THR A 109 2.85 -7.09 7.42
N GLY A 110 2.51 -5.95 8.04
CA GLY A 110 1.71 -4.93 7.37
C GLY A 110 2.53 -4.27 6.28
N HIS A 111 1.95 -4.10 5.09
CA HIS A 111 2.67 -3.53 3.97
C HIS A 111 1.78 -2.68 3.06
N LEU A 112 2.41 -1.77 2.37
CA LEU A 112 1.81 -0.97 1.30
C LEU A 112 2.87 -0.48 0.32
N ALA A 113 2.46 -0.24 -0.93
CA ALA A 113 3.25 0.46 -1.93
C ALA A 113 2.81 1.92 -2.03
N LEU A 114 3.74 2.82 -2.33
CA LEU A 114 3.47 4.22 -2.65
C LEU A 114 4.35 4.70 -3.80
N ASN A 115 3.80 5.63 -4.58
CA ASN A 115 4.48 6.21 -5.73
C ASN A 115 5.18 7.51 -5.33
N THR A 116 6.51 7.48 -5.21
CA THR A 116 7.33 8.68 -4.98
C THR A 116 7.98 9.22 -6.24
N GLY A 117 7.74 8.54 -7.38
CA GLY A 117 8.25 8.91 -8.69
C GLY A 117 7.39 9.98 -9.38
N LYS A 118 7.78 10.29 -10.61
CA LYS A 118 7.10 11.25 -11.50
C LYS A 118 6.26 10.57 -12.57
N THR A 119 6.33 9.25 -12.65
CA THR A 119 5.58 8.41 -13.60
C THR A 119 4.75 7.39 -12.84
N TRP A 120 3.90 6.68 -13.54
CA TRP A 120 3.15 5.56 -12.96
C TRP A 120 4.09 4.52 -12.38
N ILE A 121 3.74 3.96 -11.22
CA ILE A 121 4.37 2.75 -10.71
C ILE A 121 3.46 1.56 -10.98
N VAL A 122 4.04 0.48 -11.47
CA VAL A 122 3.33 -0.78 -11.75
C VAL A 122 4.00 -1.89 -10.97
N THR A 123 3.23 -2.59 -10.15
CA THR A 123 3.73 -3.75 -9.41
C THR A 123 3.01 -5.02 -9.83
N SER A 124 3.69 -6.14 -9.64
CA SER A 124 3.10 -7.48 -9.71
C SER A 124 3.36 -8.20 -8.39
N ASP A 125 2.36 -8.86 -7.86
CA ASP A 125 2.47 -9.72 -6.68
C ASP A 125 1.96 -11.13 -6.96
N ASN A 126 2.35 -12.09 -6.12
CA ASN A 126 1.99 -13.50 -6.23
C ASN A 126 0.97 -13.94 -5.17
N SER A 127 0.30 -13.00 -4.51
CA SER A 127 -0.76 -13.33 -3.56
C SER A 127 -1.87 -14.16 -4.20
N PRO A 128 -2.46 -15.12 -3.47
CA PRO A 128 -3.57 -15.90 -3.99
C PRO A 128 -4.78 -15.01 -4.25
N VAL A 129 -5.45 -15.25 -5.38
CA VAL A 129 -6.70 -14.58 -5.74
C VAL A 129 -7.79 -15.63 -5.94
N ASN A 130 -8.91 -15.44 -5.24
CA ASN A 130 -10.11 -16.24 -5.50
C ASN A 130 -11.00 -15.53 -6.52
N PHE A 131 -11.05 -16.05 -7.74
CA PHE A 131 -11.86 -15.49 -8.83
C PHE A 131 -13.35 -15.81 -8.74
N GLU A 132 -13.75 -16.71 -7.86
CA GLU A 132 -15.15 -17.09 -7.69
C GLU A 132 -15.96 -16.10 -6.86
N GLU A 133 -15.29 -15.19 -6.16
CA GLU A 133 -15.96 -14.19 -5.35
C GLU A 133 -16.38 -12.96 -6.16
N LYS A 134 -17.63 -12.58 -5.96
CA LYS A 134 -18.29 -11.49 -6.70
C LYS A 134 -17.90 -10.09 -6.22
N ASP A 135 -17.25 -9.97 -5.07
CA ASP A 135 -16.88 -8.68 -4.48
C ASP A 135 -15.36 -8.48 -4.52
N ALA A 136 -14.94 -7.72 -5.52
CA ALA A 136 -13.53 -7.38 -5.73
C ALA A 136 -12.96 -6.41 -4.67
N VAL A 137 -13.79 -5.86 -3.79
CA VAL A 137 -13.37 -4.90 -2.75
C VAL A 137 -13.05 -5.64 -1.45
N SER A 138 -13.79 -6.68 -1.15
CA SER A 138 -13.53 -7.61 -0.06
C SER A 138 -12.81 -8.84 -0.59
N LEU A 139 -11.63 -8.65 -1.19
CA LEU A 139 -10.81 -9.78 -1.63
C LEU A 139 -10.64 -10.74 -0.47
N PRO A 140 -11.13 -11.95 -0.65
CA PRO A 140 -11.48 -12.79 0.45
C PRO A 140 -10.27 -13.36 1.12
N GLY A 141 -10.30 -13.25 2.38
CA GLY A 141 -9.60 -14.14 3.25
C GLY A 141 -8.09 -13.98 3.36
N HIS A 142 -7.42 -13.21 2.51
CA HIS A 142 -5.99 -13.05 2.64
C HIS A 142 -5.52 -11.65 3.10
N ALA A 143 -6.38 -10.64 3.01
CA ALA A 143 -6.03 -9.27 3.38
C ALA A 143 -6.91 -8.75 4.53
N ASP A 144 -6.28 -8.42 5.66
CA ASP A 144 -6.93 -7.75 6.77
C ASP A 144 -6.70 -6.23 6.67
N TYR A 145 -7.73 -5.52 6.22
CA TYR A 145 -7.75 -4.07 6.09
C TYR A 145 -8.21 -3.38 7.37
N GLU A 146 -8.98 -4.05 8.24
CA GLU A 146 -9.61 -3.42 9.41
C GLU A 146 -8.57 -2.93 10.41
N VAL A 147 -7.48 -3.66 10.58
CA VAL A 147 -6.36 -3.27 11.45
C VAL A 147 -5.79 -1.90 11.02
N VAL A 148 -5.58 -1.70 9.71
CA VAL A 148 -5.04 -0.46 9.15
C VAL A 148 -6.06 0.67 9.20
N LYS A 149 -7.34 0.38 8.92
CA LYS A 149 -8.44 1.34 9.03
C LYS A 149 -8.59 1.89 10.44
N ASN A 150 -8.58 1.04 11.44
CA ASN A 150 -8.74 1.43 12.84
C ASN A 150 -7.63 2.37 13.33
N MET A 151 -6.47 2.29 12.70
CA MET A 151 -5.31 3.16 12.97
C MET A 151 -5.20 4.35 12.01
N ASN A 152 -6.17 4.57 11.10
CA ASN A 152 -6.13 5.60 10.05
C ASN A 152 -4.88 5.51 9.18
N GLY A 153 -4.41 4.28 8.87
CA GLY A 153 -3.23 4.05 8.05
C GLY A 153 -2.06 3.44 8.83
N PHE A 154 -0.89 3.51 8.25
CA PHE A 154 0.34 3.00 8.83
C PHE A 154 0.93 3.93 9.88
N ALA A 155 1.94 3.45 10.62
CA ALA A 155 2.61 4.20 11.68
C ALA A 155 3.28 5.52 11.18
N TYR A 156 3.58 5.58 9.90
CA TYR A 156 4.01 6.81 9.24
C TYR A 156 3.19 7.08 7.98
N TYR A 157 2.83 8.33 7.78
CA TYR A 157 2.48 8.89 6.49
C TYR A 157 3.75 9.34 5.76
N VAL A 158 3.75 9.30 4.45
CA VAL A 158 4.88 9.77 3.64
C VAL A 158 4.41 10.95 2.81
N ILE A 159 4.94 12.13 3.10
CA ILE A 159 4.60 13.37 2.40
C ILE A 159 5.73 13.81 1.49
N GLU A 160 5.38 14.57 0.46
CA GLU A 160 6.34 15.26 -0.38
C GLU A 160 6.71 16.61 0.28
N GLN A 161 8.00 16.83 0.49
CA GLN A 161 8.52 18.11 0.91
C GLN A 161 9.82 18.40 0.15
N ASP A 162 9.85 19.51 -0.58
CA ASP A 162 10.98 19.94 -1.40
C ASP A 162 11.46 18.84 -2.40
N GLY A 163 10.50 18.13 -3.02
CA GLY A 163 10.77 17.06 -3.97
C GLY A 163 11.30 15.76 -3.34
N LYS A 164 11.14 15.59 -2.02
CA LYS A 164 11.65 14.43 -1.29
C LYS A 164 10.59 13.82 -0.37
N PRO A 165 10.60 12.50 -0.16
CA PRO A 165 9.74 11.86 0.81
C PRO A 165 10.18 12.19 2.25
N VAL A 166 9.23 12.63 3.06
CA VAL A 166 9.38 12.90 4.49
C VAL A 166 8.37 12.08 5.27
N PHE A 167 8.82 11.47 6.36
CA PHE A 167 8.00 10.58 7.19
C PHE A 167 7.37 11.36 8.34
N VAL A 168 6.05 11.37 8.40
CA VAL A 168 5.26 12.02 9.45
C VAL A 168 4.60 10.95 10.31
N LYS A 169 4.83 10.98 11.62
CA LYS A 169 4.24 10.01 12.55
C LYS A 169 2.72 10.09 12.55
N ASN A 170 2.08 8.94 12.48
CA ASN A 170 0.63 8.84 12.63
C ASN A 170 0.27 8.96 14.13
N PRO A 171 -0.51 9.98 14.54
CA PRO A 171 -0.83 10.23 15.94
C PRO A 171 -1.74 9.17 16.58
N LYS A 172 -2.28 8.24 15.81
CA LYS A 172 -3.09 7.12 16.33
C LYS A 172 -2.25 6.04 17.02
N TYR A 173 -0.94 6.02 16.74
CA TYR A 173 -0.05 5.03 17.33
C TYR A 173 0.54 5.55 18.65
N ASN A 174 0.56 4.67 19.66
CA ASN A 174 1.13 4.98 20.98
C ASN A 174 2.67 5.03 20.95
N ASN A 175 3.29 4.08 20.25
CA ASN A 175 4.74 4.03 20.10
C ASN A 175 5.12 3.63 18.67
N ILE A 176 6.04 4.39 18.09
CA ILE A 176 6.52 4.23 16.72
C ILE A 176 8.05 4.24 16.72
N PRO A 177 8.73 3.17 16.27
CA PRO A 177 10.17 3.13 16.15
C PRO A 177 10.65 4.12 15.07
N PRO A 178 11.94 4.48 15.04
CA PRO A 178 12.52 5.17 13.90
C PRO A 178 12.31 4.40 12.59
N VAL A 179 12.23 5.14 11.49
CA VAL A 179 12.16 4.54 10.15
C VAL A 179 13.52 3.91 9.81
N GLU A 180 13.52 2.64 9.50
CA GLU A 180 14.65 1.97 8.85
C GLU A 180 14.53 2.20 7.33
N LEU A 181 15.38 3.05 6.78
CA LEU A 181 15.39 3.36 5.35
C LEU A 181 16.38 2.43 4.63
N ILE A 182 15.90 1.69 3.61
CA ILE A 182 16.65 0.71 2.84
C ILE A 182 16.69 1.13 1.36
#